data_4cb980593fc7e6f758b3c9f2a746439c
#
_entry.id   4cb980593fc7e6f758b3c9f2a746439c
#
_cell.length_a   1.000
_cell.length_b   1.000
_cell.length_c   1.000
_cell.angle_alpha   90.00
_cell.angle_beta   90.00
_cell.angle_gamma   90.00
#
_symmetry.space_group_name_H-M   'P 1'
#
loop_
_entity.id
_entity.type
_entity.pdbx_description
1 polymer ?
#
loop_
_entity_poly.entity_id
_entity_poly.type
_entity_poly.pdbx_seq_one_letter_code
_entity_poly.pdbx_strand_id
1 'polypeptide(L)'
;MYTANAIRNIVLLGHSGSGKTALAESLLYMTGAIDRMGKNADGNTVCDYDPEEIRRNISIATSVVPLEYKNTKINLLDAPGGFDFSGAAMEALRAADAAILVLASKDGVTVGFEKAWKYCEERNMPRFVYISKVDEDNSDYNATFNEIGRAHV
;
A
#
# COMPACT_ATOMS: atom_id res chain seq x y z
N MET A 1 -0.13 23.20 13.63
CA MET A 1 -1.45 22.51 13.63
C MET A 1 -1.96 22.54 12.19
N TYR A 2 -2.36 21.39 11.64
CA TYR A 2 -2.86 21.30 10.26
C TYR A 2 -4.36 21.61 10.21
N THR A 3 -4.79 22.33 9.19
CA THR A 3 -6.22 22.48 8.88
C THR A 3 -6.73 21.21 8.18
N ALA A 4 -8.04 20.96 8.20
CA ALA A 4 -8.63 19.81 7.52
C ALA A 4 -8.27 19.74 6.02
N ASN A 5 -8.13 20.89 5.37
CA ASN A 5 -7.72 20.97 3.96
C ASN A 5 -6.26 20.58 3.70
N ALA A 6 -5.43 20.50 4.73
CA ALA A 6 -4.04 20.09 4.65
C ALA A 6 -3.80 18.66 5.19
N ILE A 7 -4.85 17.89 5.42
CA ILE A 7 -4.78 16.48 5.84
C ILE A 7 -5.31 15.60 4.71
N ARG A 8 -4.59 14.49 4.44
CA ARG A 8 -5.01 13.47 3.47
C ARG A 8 -4.85 12.09 4.08
N ASN A 9 -5.85 11.27 3.90
CA ASN A 9 -5.82 9.86 4.28
C ASN A 9 -5.66 9.02 3.01
N ILE A 10 -4.58 8.29 2.90
CA ILE A 10 -4.25 7.48 1.71
C ILE A 10 -4.09 6.04 2.14
N VAL A 11 -4.84 5.14 1.49
CA VAL A 11 -4.74 3.70 1.76
C VAL A 11 -3.85 3.01 0.72
N LEU A 12 -2.99 2.11 1.19
CA LEU A 12 -2.24 1.18 0.35
C LEU A 12 -3.02 -0.13 0.23
N LEU A 13 -3.38 -0.51 -0.99
CA LEU A 13 -4.10 -1.74 -1.30
C LEU A 13 -3.32 -2.58 -2.31
N GLY A 14 -3.55 -3.87 -2.34
CA GLY A 14 -2.91 -4.81 -3.26
C GLY A 14 -2.70 -6.18 -2.62
N HIS A 15 -2.22 -7.13 -3.40
CA HIS A 15 -1.99 -8.50 -2.95
C HIS A 15 -0.94 -8.57 -1.83
N SER A 16 -0.96 -9.66 -1.04
CA SER A 16 0.11 -9.94 -0.07
C SER A 16 1.45 -10.06 -0.79
N GLY A 17 2.51 -9.46 -0.23
CA GLY A 17 3.83 -9.47 -0.84
C GLY A 17 4.04 -8.49 -2.00
N SER A 18 3.05 -7.68 -2.39
CA SER A 18 3.19 -6.68 -3.46
C SER A 18 4.10 -5.49 -3.11
N GLY A 19 4.55 -5.35 -1.87
CA GLY A 19 5.46 -4.27 -1.44
C GLY A 19 4.78 -3.05 -0.82
N LYS A 20 3.54 -3.16 -0.32
CA LYS A 20 2.82 -2.06 0.36
C LYS A 20 3.60 -1.51 1.56
N THR A 21 3.94 -2.38 2.51
CA THR A 21 4.71 -2.01 3.70
C THR A 21 6.09 -1.44 3.35
N ALA A 22 6.77 -2.01 2.34
CA ALA A 22 8.04 -1.46 1.86
C ALA A 22 7.89 -0.06 1.25
N LEU A 23 6.78 0.21 0.55
CA LEU A 23 6.46 1.54 0.05
C LEU A 23 6.18 2.51 1.22
N ALA A 24 5.42 2.09 2.23
CA ALA A 24 5.18 2.88 3.44
C ALA A 24 6.49 3.27 4.14
N GLU A 25 7.38 2.30 4.36
CA GLU A 25 8.71 2.52 4.95
C GLU A 25 9.55 3.50 4.13
N SER A 26 9.54 3.36 2.80
CA SER A 26 10.26 4.25 1.90
C SER A 26 9.75 5.69 1.98
N LEU A 27 8.43 5.88 2.02
CA LEU A 27 7.81 7.21 2.15
C LEU A 27 8.12 7.85 3.50
N LEU A 28 8.07 7.09 4.59
CA LEU A 28 8.45 7.56 5.93
C LEU A 28 9.92 7.98 5.98
N TYR A 29 10.81 7.18 5.39
CA TYR A 29 12.24 7.50 5.32
C TYR A 29 12.51 8.74 4.48
N MET A 30 11.93 8.84 3.29
CA MET A 30 12.11 9.97 2.38
C MET A 30 11.58 11.29 2.96
N THR A 31 10.55 11.24 3.79
CA THR A 31 9.98 12.43 4.46
C THR A 31 10.69 12.77 5.78
N GLY A 32 11.66 11.96 6.20
CA GLY A 32 12.37 12.12 7.46
C GLY A 32 11.55 11.81 8.70
N ALA A 33 10.43 11.10 8.54
CA ALA A 33 9.62 10.63 9.66
C ALA A 33 10.30 9.49 10.43
N ILE A 34 11.20 8.75 9.78
CA ILE A 34 12.07 7.73 10.36
C ILE A 34 13.51 7.93 9.87
N ASP A 35 14.49 7.62 10.72
CA ASP A 35 15.92 7.77 10.40
C ASP A 35 16.49 6.53 9.66
N ARG A 36 15.79 5.40 9.73
CA ARG A 36 16.20 4.14 9.09
C ARG A 36 14.99 3.41 8.53
N MET A 37 15.08 3.02 7.28
CA MET A 37 14.06 2.20 6.61
C MET A 37 14.10 0.77 7.15
N GLY A 38 12.95 0.28 7.63
CA GLY A 38 12.78 -1.11 8.05
C GLY A 38 12.65 -2.06 6.86
N LYS A 39 12.80 -3.35 7.15
CA LYS A 39 12.58 -4.44 6.19
C LYS A 39 11.70 -5.51 6.81
N ASN A 40 10.72 -6.00 6.07
CA ASN A 40 9.84 -7.07 6.55
C ASN A 40 10.64 -8.32 6.98
N ALA A 41 11.65 -8.70 6.19
CA ALA A 41 12.50 -9.85 6.51
C ALA A 41 13.23 -9.74 7.85
N ASP A 42 13.53 -8.51 8.28
CA ASP A 42 14.22 -8.24 9.55
C ASP A 42 13.22 -8.02 10.71
N GLY A 43 11.90 -8.01 10.43
CA GLY A 43 10.84 -7.80 11.42
C GLY A 43 10.92 -6.45 12.13
N ASN A 44 11.41 -5.41 11.44
CA ASN A 44 11.72 -4.10 12.04
C ASN A 44 11.05 -2.93 11.31
N THR A 45 9.96 -3.19 10.58
CA THR A 45 9.15 -2.15 9.95
C THR A 45 8.29 -1.43 10.98
N VAL A 46 7.93 -0.17 10.69
CA VAL A 46 7.03 0.62 11.54
C VAL A 46 5.60 0.11 11.45
N CYS A 47 5.20 -0.42 10.29
CA CYS A 47 3.83 -0.87 10.03
C CYS A 47 3.52 -2.21 10.72
N ASP A 48 4.39 -3.20 10.54
CA ASP A 48 4.19 -4.55 11.07
C ASP A 48 4.90 -4.67 12.44
N TYR A 49 4.23 -4.24 13.49
CA TYR A 49 4.79 -4.21 14.86
C TYR A 49 4.19 -5.28 15.79
N ASP A 50 3.10 -5.93 15.40
CA ASP A 50 2.52 -7.04 16.16
C ASP A 50 3.44 -8.27 16.08
N PRO A 51 3.69 -8.97 17.20
CA PRO A 51 4.53 -10.17 17.20
C PRO A 51 4.09 -11.25 16.20
N GLU A 52 2.79 -11.34 15.92
CA GLU A 52 2.25 -12.30 14.96
C GLU A 52 2.53 -11.87 13.51
N GLU A 53 2.45 -10.57 13.20
CA GLU A 53 2.82 -10.00 11.91
C GLU A 53 4.31 -10.25 11.62
N ILE A 54 5.16 -9.98 12.61
CA ILE A 54 6.60 -10.21 12.53
C ILE A 54 6.89 -11.70 12.32
N ARG A 55 6.26 -12.59 13.10
CA ARG A 55 6.45 -14.04 13.01
C ARG A 55 6.04 -14.60 11.67
N ARG A 56 4.94 -14.13 11.11
CA ARG A 56 4.39 -14.57 9.82
C ARG A 56 4.96 -13.83 8.63
N ASN A 57 5.62 -12.70 8.88
CA ASN A 57 6.11 -11.78 7.85
C ASN A 57 4.99 -11.28 6.91
N ILE A 58 3.82 -11.00 7.49
CA ILE A 58 2.63 -10.46 6.80
C ILE A 58 1.90 -9.48 7.69
N SER A 59 1.30 -8.45 7.09
CA SER A 59 0.39 -7.54 7.78
C SER A 59 -0.95 -8.24 8.05
N ILE A 60 -1.47 -8.11 9.27
CA ILE A 60 -2.76 -8.68 9.73
C ILE A 60 -3.78 -7.57 9.95
N ALA A 61 -3.35 -6.45 10.54
CA ALA A 61 -4.17 -5.29 10.80
C ALA A 61 -3.76 -4.11 9.90
N THR A 62 -4.62 -3.10 9.82
CA THR A 62 -4.26 -1.84 9.16
C THR A 62 -3.43 -0.99 10.09
N SER A 63 -2.23 -0.62 9.67
CA SER A 63 -1.37 0.34 10.36
C SER A 63 -1.57 1.74 9.81
N VAL A 64 -1.64 2.73 10.71
CA VAL A 64 -1.75 4.14 10.35
C VAL A 64 -0.43 4.83 10.65
N VAL A 65 0.26 5.26 9.61
CA VAL A 65 1.56 5.93 9.73
C VAL A 65 1.46 7.37 9.21
N PRO A 66 1.62 8.36 10.10
CA PRO A 66 1.58 9.76 9.69
C PRO A 66 2.92 10.18 9.11
N LEU A 67 2.89 10.92 8.02
CA LEU A 67 4.04 11.60 7.44
C LEU A 67 3.67 13.02 7.02
N GLU A 68 4.66 13.87 6.87
CA GLU A 68 4.48 15.27 6.49
C GLU A 68 5.28 15.59 5.23
N TYR A 69 4.60 16.16 4.24
CA TYR A 69 5.23 16.57 2.99
C TYR A 69 4.62 17.86 2.47
N LYS A 70 5.46 18.88 2.17
CA LYS A 70 5.04 20.16 1.60
C LYS A 70 3.82 20.79 2.31
N ASN A 71 3.90 20.92 3.63
CA ASN A 71 2.82 21.46 4.48
C ASN A 71 1.51 20.65 4.49
N THR A 72 1.54 19.42 4.03
CA THR A 72 0.42 18.48 4.07
C THR A 72 0.75 17.34 5.02
N LYS A 73 -0.17 17.04 5.93
CA LYS A 73 -0.14 15.83 6.76
C LYS A 73 -0.80 14.71 5.99
N ILE A 74 -0.08 13.63 5.76
CA ILE A 74 -0.61 12.42 5.12
C ILE A 74 -0.68 11.33 6.17
N ASN A 75 -1.88 10.81 6.42
CA ASN A 75 -2.07 9.58 7.18
C ASN A 75 -2.09 8.44 6.16
N LEU A 76 -1.00 7.68 6.12
CA LEU A 76 -0.89 6.52 5.25
C LEU A 76 -1.44 5.30 6.00
N LEU A 77 -2.42 4.63 5.40
CA LEU A 77 -3.04 3.43 5.93
C LEU A 77 -2.47 2.22 5.18
N ASP A 78 -1.55 1.50 5.80
CA ASP A 78 -1.00 0.26 5.24
C ASP A 78 -1.95 -0.89 5.58
N ALA A 79 -2.76 -1.32 4.61
CA ALA A 79 -3.77 -2.35 4.79
C ALA A 79 -3.23 -3.74 4.44
N PRO A 80 -3.66 -4.79 5.17
CA PRO A 80 -3.24 -6.16 4.88
C PRO A 80 -3.69 -6.60 3.48
N GLY A 81 -2.82 -7.35 2.78
CA GLY A 81 -3.10 -7.84 1.43
C GLY A 81 -3.65 -9.27 1.37
N GLY A 82 -3.73 -9.95 2.50
CA GLY A 82 -4.28 -11.31 2.59
C GLY A 82 -5.79 -11.32 2.48
N PHE A 83 -6.35 -12.34 1.81
CA PHE A 83 -7.81 -12.46 1.65
C PHE A 83 -8.55 -12.63 2.97
N ASP A 84 -7.93 -13.29 3.94
CA ASP A 84 -8.50 -13.50 5.28
C ASP A 84 -8.67 -12.20 6.06
N PHE A 85 -7.94 -11.16 5.68
CA PHE A 85 -7.95 -9.84 6.33
C PHE A 85 -8.65 -8.76 5.50
N SER A 86 -9.49 -9.15 4.55
CA SER A 86 -10.21 -8.21 3.66
C SER A 86 -11.10 -7.23 4.42
N GLY A 87 -11.59 -7.59 5.62
CA GLY A 87 -12.33 -6.70 6.52
C GLY A 87 -11.54 -5.46 6.90
N ALA A 88 -10.28 -5.64 7.35
CA ALA A 88 -9.39 -4.52 7.70
C ALA A 88 -9.08 -3.61 6.49
N ALA A 89 -8.88 -4.20 5.31
CA ALA A 89 -8.71 -3.43 4.08
C ALA A 89 -9.95 -2.58 3.73
N MET A 90 -11.15 -3.12 3.95
CA MET A 90 -12.41 -2.39 3.74
C MET A 90 -12.64 -1.27 4.75
N GLU A 91 -12.21 -1.46 6.01
CA GLU A 91 -12.26 -0.42 7.03
C GLU A 91 -11.29 0.73 6.69
N ALA A 92 -10.05 0.39 6.31
CA ALA A 92 -9.06 1.37 5.87
C ALA A 92 -9.56 2.18 4.66
N LEU A 93 -10.18 1.51 3.69
CA LEU A 93 -10.76 2.15 2.51
C LEU A 93 -11.87 3.14 2.84
N ARG A 94 -12.64 2.88 3.91
CA ARG A 94 -13.69 3.81 4.38
C ARG A 94 -13.14 5.09 4.98
N ALA A 95 -11.95 5.02 5.56
CA ALA A 95 -11.29 6.17 6.20
C ALA A 95 -10.44 6.98 5.22
N ALA A 96 -10.18 6.45 4.01
CA ALA A 96 -9.27 7.05 3.05
C ALA A 96 -9.96 8.03 2.08
N ASP A 97 -9.20 9.05 1.67
CA ASP A 97 -9.58 10.01 0.63
C ASP A 97 -9.15 9.53 -0.77
N ALA A 98 -8.09 8.72 -0.84
CA ALA A 98 -7.55 8.15 -2.07
C ALA A 98 -6.85 6.83 -1.79
N ALA A 99 -6.62 6.02 -2.83
CA ALA A 99 -5.93 4.75 -2.75
C ALA A 99 -4.67 4.72 -3.63
N ILE A 100 -3.64 4.00 -3.17
CA ILE A 100 -2.53 3.56 -3.99
C ILE A 100 -2.65 2.03 -4.13
N LEU A 101 -2.87 1.58 -5.35
CA LEU A 101 -2.94 0.16 -5.69
C LEU A 101 -1.55 -0.34 -6.02
N VAL A 102 -1.00 -1.22 -5.19
CA VAL A 102 0.37 -1.72 -5.30
C VAL A 102 0.36 -3.12 -5.90
N LEU A 103 1.11 -3.33 -6.98
CA LEU A 103 1.33 -4.64 -7.58
C LEU A 103 2.82 -4.83 -7.90
N ALA A 104 3.30 -6.06 -7.78
CA ALA A 104 4.68 -6.41 -8.14
C ALA A 104 4.77 -6.67 -9.63
N SER A 105 5.79 -6.12 -10.28
CA SER A 105 5.97 -6.23 -11.75
C SER A 105 6.02 -7.68 -12.24
N LYS A 106 6.66 -8.57 -11.48
CA LYS A 106 6.77 -10.00 -11.85
C LYS A 106 5.46 -10.78 -11.72
N ASP A 107 4.55 -10.33 -10.85
CA ASP A 107 3.30 -11.05 -10.54
C ASP A 107 2.15 -10.61 -11.46
N GLY A 108 2.30 -9.45 -12.12
CA GLY A 108 1.27 -8.86 -12.97
C GLY A 108 -0.02 -8.52 -12.21
N VAL A 109 -1.14 -8.54 -12.93
CA VAL A 109 -2.47 -8.28 -12.36
C VAL A 109 -2.94 -9.51 -11.58
N THR A 110 -2.88 -9.41 -10.26
CA THR A 110 -3.31 -10.46 -9.33
C THR A 110 -4.78 -10.28 -8.92
N VAL A 111 -5.42 -11.35 -8.45
CA VAL A 111 -6.79 -11.30 -7.89
C VAL A 111 -6.92 -10.27 -6.76
N GLY A 112 -5.87 -10.10 -5.94
CA GLY A 112 -5.85 -9.08 -4.88
C GLY A 112 -5.85 -7.66 -5.44
N PHE A 113 -5.17 -7.42 -6.56
CA PHE A 113 -5.19 -6.14 -7.25
C PHE A 113 -6.57 -5.86 -7.89
N GLU A 114 -7.15 -6.85 -8.58
CA GLU A 114 -8.49 -6.72 -9.18
C GLU A 114 -9.56 -6.39 -8.14
N LYS A 115 -9.52 -7.07 -6.97
CA LYS A 115 -10.44 -6.77 -5.87
C LYS A 115 -10.25 -5.35 -5.34
N ALA A 116 -9.00 -4.92 -5.13
CA ALA A 116 -8.69 -3.56 -4.68
C ALA A 116 -9.19 -2.51 -5.69
N TRP A 117 -9.00 -2.77 -6.98
CA TRP A 117 -9.51 -1.94 -8.06
C TRP A 117 -11.03 -1.80 -7.99
N LYS A 118 -11.73 -2.94 -7.91
CA LYS A 118 -13.20 -2.99 -7.83
C LYS A 118 -13.72 -2.23 -6.60
N TYR A 119 -13.09 -2.37 -5.44
CA TYR A 119 -13.48 -1.63 -4.24
C TYR A 119 -13.36 -0.10 -4.41
N CYS A 120 -12.32 0.35 -5.12
CA CYS A 120 -12.17 1.77 -5.45
C CYS A 120 -13.23 2.25 -6.46
N GLU A 121 -13.57 1.42 -7.45
CA GLU A 121 -14.61 1.71 -8.42
C GLU A 121 -16.00 1.86 -7.77
N GLU A 122 -16.41 0.89 -6.97
CA GLU A 122 -17.70 0.89 -6.26
C GLU A 122 -17.88 2.12 -5.37
N ARG A 123 -16.78 2.75 -4.96
CA ARG A 123 -16.78 3.96 -4.11
C ARG A 123 -16.44 5.24 -4.85
N ASN A 124 -16.23 5.15 -6.14
CA ASN A 124 -15.77 6.27 -6.95
C ASN A 124 -14.53 6.96 -6.36
N MET A 125 -13.62 6.14 -5.78
CA MET A 125 -12.43 6.61 -5.06
C MET A 125 -11.29 6.93 -6.04
N PRO A 126 -10.64 8.10 -5.91
CA PRO A 126 -9.41 8.40 -6.63
C PRO A 126 -8.33 7.36 -6.33
N ARG A 127 -7.63 6.89 -7.36
CA ARG A 127 -6.62 5.85 -7.20
C ARG A 127 -5.40 6.08 -8.08
N PHE A 128 -4.25 5.71 -7.55
CA PHE A 128 -3.00 5.59 -8.29
C PHE A 128 -2.59 4.12 -8.36
N VAL A 129 -1.88 3.76 -9.41
CA VAL A 129 -1.22 2.45 -9.50
C VAL A 129 0.27 2.62 -9.29
N TYR A 130 0.83 1.80 -8.42
CA TYR A 130 2.27 1.73 -8.16
C TYR A 130 2.77 0.33 -8.51
N ILE A 131 3.62 0.23 -9.53
CA ILE A 131 4.27 -1.02 -9.94
C ILE A 131 5.59 -1.12 -9.19
N SER A 132 5.68 -2.06 -8.28
CA SER A 132 6.85 -2.32 -7.44
C SER A 132 7.74 -3.41 -8.03
N LYS A 133 8.91 -3.63 -7.42
CA LYS A 133 9.82 -4.75 -7.73
C LYS A 133 10.21 -4.83 -9.20
N VAL A 134 10.39 -3.70 -9.81
CA VAL A 134 10.80 -3.60 -11.24
C VAL A 134 12.27 -3.99 -11.46
N ASP A 135 13.03 -4.07 -10.37
CA ASP A 135 14.43 -4.45 -10.29
C ASP A 135 14.64 -5.97 -10.02
N GLU A 136 13.56 -6.72 -9.76
CA GLU A 136 13.66 -8.16 -9.57
C GLU A 136 13.82 -8.91 -10.91
N ASP A 137 14.50 -10.06 -10.88
CA ASP A 137 14.59 -10.97 -12.01
C ASP A 137 13.20 -11.39 -12.50
N ASN A 138 13.03 -11.48 -13.82
CA ASN A 138 11.76 -11.78 -14.49
C ASN A 138 10.66 -10.70 -14.31
N SER A 139 11.02 -9.48 -13.93
CA SER A 139 10.10 -8.35 -13.97
C SER A 139 10.00 -7.79 -15.38
N ASP A 140 8.77 -7.46 -15.83
CA ASP A 140 8.51 -6.75 -17.08
C ASP A 140 7.47 -5.63 -16.82
N TYR A 141 8.01 -4.43 -16.64
CA TYR A 141 7.17 -3.24 -16.40
C TYR A 141 6.17 -2.99 -17.54
N ASN A 142 6.62 -3.11 -18.80
CA ASN A 142 5.77 -2.80 -19.94
C ASN A 142 4.64 -3.84 -20.11
N ALA A 143 4.94 -5.12 -19.89
CA ALA A 143 3.93 -6.18 -19.90
C ALA A 143 2.89 -5.93 -18.80
N THR A 144 3.33 -5.67 -17.56
CA THR A 144 2.46 -5.38 -16.42
C THR A 144 1.60 -4.13 -16.65
N PHE A 145 2.19 -3.05 -17.17
CA PHE A 145 1.46 -1.82 -17.50
C PHE A 145 0.35 -2.06 -18.53
N ASN A 146 0.67 -2.81 -19.60
CA ASN A 146 -0.31 -3.16 -20.64
C ASN A 146 -1.41 -4.09 -20.10
N GLU A 147 -1.09 -4.99 -19.18
CA GLU A 147 -2.04 -5.90 -18.54
C GLU A 147 -3.06 -5.11 -17.71
N ILE A 148 -2.62 -4.13 -16.91
CA ILE A 148 -3.52 -3.22 -16.17
C ILE A 148 -4.50 -2.54 -17.13
N GLY A 149 -4.00 -2.00 -18.25
CA GLY A 149 -4.84 -1.34 -19.25
C GLY A 149 -5.89 -2.27 -19.86
N ARG A 150 -5.57 -3.55 -20.09
CA ARG A 150 -6.52 -4.53 -20.65
C ARG A 150 -7.55 -5.02 -19.64
N ALA A 151 -7.18 -5.13 -18.39
CA ALA A 151 -8.06 -5.65 -17.35
C ALA A 151 -9.15 -4.63 -16.93
N HIS A 152 -8.97 -3.35 -17.24
CA HIS A 152 -9.79 -2.26 -16.69
C HIS A 152 -10.26 -1.22 -17.73
N VAL A 153 -10.28 -1.59 -19.00
CA VAL A 153 -10.87 -0.78 -20.09
C VAL A 153 -12.24 -1.32 -20.50
#